data_73fe03d23677f9ad2838ba4b243307d8
#
_entry.id   73fe03d23677f9ad2838ba4b243307d8
#
_cell.length_a   1.000
_cell.length_b   1.000
_cell.length_c   1.000
_cell.angle_alpha   90.00
_cell.angle_beta   90.00
_cell.angle_gamma   90.00
#
_symmetry.space_group_name_H-M   'P 1'
#
loop_
_entity.id
_entity.type
_entity.pdbx_description
1 polymer ?
#
loop_
_entity_poly.entity_id
_entity_poly.type
_entity_poly.pdbx_seq_one_letter_code
_entity_poly.pdbx_strand_id
1 'polypeptide(L)'
;VNNYNDSQKSKFKGIGFGNNHDNTSSYQLASILKAHKIKVVETDGKKFKYFIPLQQKKSKLIKAMFDSQTKFEDSLFYDVSAWTFPLAFNLNYEFLKEKLSGNELFDKRSGKISGFSSYGYLIKPYDYNIPRFINFLQENGIRLKSSSKIFKIKNNYFDYGTLLIPVVGQSKKPEKIFELLTDISKKTGIDVYSLSSGYEDNIGFGSNSFTTIKKPKIGLIVGNGIRSYDAGEIWHLFDTR
;
A
#
# COMPACT_ATOMS: atom_id res chain seq x y z
N VAL A 1 16.84 -20.98 -23.85
CA VAL A 1 16.65 -20.58 -25.27
C VAL A 1 15.18 -20.70 -25.66
N ASN A 2 14.50 -21.83 -25.34
CA ASN A 2 13.10 -22.05 -25.70
C ASN A 2 12.11 -21.04 -25.06
N ASN A 3 12.37 -20.58 -23.81
CA ASN A 3 11.50 -19.64 -23.09
C ASN A 3 11.40 -18.24 -23.75
N TYR A 4 12.47 -17.80 -24.38
CA TYR A 4 12.51 -16.51 -25.08
C TYR A 4 11.73 -16.57 -26.40
N ASN A 5 11.87 -17.67 -27.14
CA ASN A 5 11.16 -17.88 -28.41
C ASN A 5 9.64 -18.01 -28.22
N ASP A 6 9.19 -18.64 -27.11
CA ASP A 6 7.76 -18.72 -26.76
C ASP A 6 7.18 -17.34 -26.39
N SER A 7 7.98 -16.48 -25.78
CA SER A 7 7.54 -15.13 -25.42
C SER A 7 7.36 -14.22 -26.65
N GLN A 8 8.12 -14.47 -27.73
CA GLN A 8 7.99 -13.73 -28.99
C GLN A 8 6.68 -14.02 -29.73
N LYS A 9 6.15 -15.25 -29.58
CA LYS A 9 4.87 -15.67 -30.18
C LYS A 9 3.64 -15.25 -29.37
N SER A 10 3.81 -14.66 -28.18
CA SER A 10 2.70 -14.26 -27.32
C SER A 10 1.89 -13.12 -27.96
N LYS A 11 0.55 -13.24 -27.95
CA LYS A 11 -0.39 -12.18 -28.32
C LYS A 11 -0.21 -10.91 -27.47
N PHE A 12 0.26 -11.06 -26.24
CA PHE A 12 0.47 -9.97 -25.29
C PHE A 12 1.94 -9.53 -25.27
N LYS A 13 2.16 -8.24 -25.19
CA LYS A 13 3.50 -7.63 -25.13
C LYS A 13 4.01 -7.49 -23.70
N GLY A 14 3.09 -7.40 -22.74
CA GLY A 14 3.45 -7.27 -21.33
C GLY A 14 2.25 -7.31 -20.40
N ILE A 15 2.52 -7.04 -19.12
CA ILE A 15 1.52 -6.96 -18.07
C ILE A 15 1.65 -5.60 -17.41
N GLY A 16 0.56 -4.83 -17.41
CA GLY A 16 0.40 -3.63 -16.61
C GLY A 16 -0.15 -3.99 -15.23
N PHE A 17 0.38 -3.40 -14.16
CA PHE A 17 -0.13 -3.63 -12.81
C PHE A 17 0.06 -2.43 -11.89
N GLY A 18 -0.60 -2.49 -10.73
CA GLY A 18 -0.56 -1.46 -9.70
C GLY A 18 -1.71 -0.48 -9.81
N ASN A 19 -1.93 0.27 -8.75
CA ASN A 19 -2.95 1.30 -8.66
C ASN A 19 -2.39 2.60 -8.05
N ASN A 20 -3.13 3.70 -8.20
CA ASN A 20 -2.73 5.00 -7.68
C ASN A 20 -3.16 5.23 -6.22
N HIS A 21 -3.92 4.30 -5.62
CA HIS A 21 -4.41 4.43 -4.24
C HIS A 21 -3.42 3.84 -3.25
N ASP A 22 -2.79 2.70 -3.58
CA ASP A 22 -1.75 2.05 -2.79
C ASP A 22 -0.45 1.94 -3.58
N ASN A 23 0.32 3.01 -3.54
CA ASN A 23 1.63 3.05 -4.20
C ASN A 23 2.63 2.10 -3.53
N THR A 24 2.47 1.83 -2.23
CA THR A 24 3.39 0.98 -1.48
C THR A 24 3.24 -0.48 -1.88
N SER A 25 2.02 -1.05 -1.93
CA SER A 25 1.81 -2.42 -2.42
C SER A 25 2.29 -2.59 -3.86
N SER A 26 2.01 -1.61 -4.73
CA SER A 26 2.50 -1.62 -6.12
C SER A 26 4.04 -1.65 -6.19
N TYR A 27 4.71 -0.84 -5.39
CA TYR A 27 6.17 -0.82 -5.29
C TYR A 27 6.74 -2.12 -4.71
N GLN A 28 6.10 -2.71 -3.68
CA GLN A 28 6.54 -3.96 -3.06
C GLN A 28 6.53 -5.11 -4.08
N LEU A 29 5.45 -5.27 -4.84
CA LEU A 29 5.39 -6.27 -5.91
C LEU A 29 6.45 -6.01 -6.98
N ALA A 30 6.62 -4.77 -7.44
CA ALA A 30 7.66 -4.41 -8.40
C ALA A 30 9.06 -4.74 -7.87
N SER A 31 9.32 -4.51 -6.58
CA SER A 31 10.60 -4.82 -5.93
C SER A 31 10.87 -6.32 -5.85
N ILE A 32 9.85 -7.14 -5.53
CA ILE A 32 9.96 -8.61 -5.56
C ILE A 32 10.32 -9.08 -6.96
N LEU A 33 9.66 -8.57 -7.99
CA LEU A 33 9.96 -8.91 -9.38
C LEU A 33 11.39 -8.55 -9.77
N LYS A 34 11.87 -7.36 -9.37
CA LYS A 34 13.26 -6.94 -9.60
C LYS A 34 14.26 -7.84 -8.86
N ALA A 35 13.98 -8.23 -7.61
CA ALA A 35 14.83 -9.17 -6.87
C ALA A 35 14.97 -10.50 -7.60
N HIS A 36 13.92 -10.94 -8.29
CA HIS A 36 13.96 -12.09 -9.20
C HIS A 36 14.60 -11.80 -10.57
N LYS A 37 15.25 -10.64 -10.75
CA LYS A 37 15.85 -10.21 -12.01
C LYS A 37 14.86 -10.19 -13.19
N ILE A 38 13.62 -9.83 -12.90
CA ILE A 38 12.57 -9.56 -13.90
C ILE A 38 12.64 -8.07 -14.22
N LYS A 39 12.65 -7.74 -15.52
CA LYS A 39 12.60 -6.37 -16.00
C LYS A 39 11.20 -5.81 -15.72
N VAL A 40 11.14 -4.70 -15.01
CA VAL A 40 9.94 -3.93 -14.70
C VAL A 40 10.23 -2.47 -14.99
N VAL A 41 9.28 -1.75 -15.56
CA VAL A 41 9.36 -0.31 -15.78
C VAL A 41 8.25 0.40 -15.01
N GLU A 42 8.58 1.53 -14.39
CA GLU A 42 7.59 2.45 -13.84
C GLU A 42 7.05 3.33 -14.97
N THR A 43 5.73 3.33 -15.16
CA THR A 43 5.10 4.01 -16.28
C THR A 43 4.60 5.41 -15.88
N ASP A 44 4.47 6.29 -16.87
CA ASP A 44 3.81 7.59 -16.73
C ASP A 44 2.28 7.46 -16.87
N GLY A 45 1.78 6.23 -17.06
CA GLY A 45 0.38 5.92 -17.35
C GLY A 45 -0.55 6.08 -16.16
N LYS A 46 -1.76 6.60 -16.41
CA LYS A 46 -2.80 6.76 -15.37
C LYS A 46 -3.43 5.44 -14.90
N LYS A 47 -3.40 4.39 -15.76
CA LYS A 47 -4.10 3.12 -15.50
C LYS A 47 -3.25 2.16 -14.68
N PHE A 48 -1.97 2.00 -15.01
CA PHE A 48 -1.05 1.09 -14.34
C PHE A 48 0.23 1.82 -13.94
N LYS A 49 0.66 1.60 -12.73
CA LYS A 49 1.89 2.19 -12.18
C LYS A 49 3.14 1.53 -12.75
N TYR A 50 3.09 0.22 -13.01
CA TYR A 50 4.21 -0.58 -13.49
C TYR A 50 3.82 -1.41 -14.70
N PHE A 51 4.82 -1.71 -15.53
CA PHE A 51 4.71 -2.59 -16.69
C PHE A 51 5.84 -3.60 -16.73
N ILE A 52 5.50 -4.86 -17.01
CA ILE A 52 6.44 -5.97 -17.16
C ILE A 52 6.45 -6.40 -18.62
N PRO A 53 7.52 -6.18 -19.40
CA PRO A 53 7.64 -6.73 -20.74
C PRO A 53 7.69 -8.26 -20.68
N LEU A 54 6.86 -8.96 -21.48
CA LEU A 54 6.91 -10.43 -21.56
C LEU A 54 8.08 -10.95 -22.40
N GLN A 55 8.66 -10.11 -23.27
CA GLN A 55 9.83 -10.47 -24.06
C GLN A 55 11.11 -10.43 -23.22
N GLN A 56 11.23 -11.37 -22.28
CA GLN A 56 12.41 -11.55 -21.44
C GLN A 56 12.60 -13.01 -21.03
N LYS A 57 13.79 -13.36 -20.56
CA LYS A 57 14.19 -14.74 -20.25
C LYS A 57 13.27 -15.46 -19.23
N LYS A 58 12.62 -14.71 -18.35
CA LYS A 58 11.77 -15.25 -17.26
C LYS A 58 10.27 -15.19 -17.57
N SER A 59 9.88 -15.15 -18.83
CA SER A 59 8.47 -15.02 -19.25
C SER A 59 7.54 -16.08 -18.66
N LYS A 60 8.00 -17.33 -18.50
CA LYS A 60 7.20 -18.40 -17.87
C LYS A 60 6.96 -18.15 -16.38
N LEU A 61 8.00 -17.71 -15.65
CA LEU A 61 7.85 -17.34 -14.24
C LEU A 61 6.88 -16.15 -14.07
N ILE A 62 7.02 -15.12 -14.93
CA ILE A 62 6.11 -13.97 -14.91
C ILE A 62 4.66 -14.42 -15.13
N LYS A 63 4.41 -15.28 -16.13
CA LYS A 63 3.06 -15.80 -16.36
C LYS A 63 2.53 -16.54 -15.14
N ALA A 64 3.32 -17.43 -14.52
CA ALA A 64 2.91 -18.13 -13.32
C ALA A 64 2.58 -17.21 -12.14
N MET A 65 3.36 -16.13 -11.94
CA MET A 65 3.11 -15.13 -10.89
C MET A 65 1.83 -14.31 -11.11
N PHE A 66 1.37 -14.20 -12.36
CA PHE A 66 0.22 -13.38 -12.74
C PHE A 66 -0.95 -14.20 -13.27
N ASP A 67 -0.82 -15.52 -13.32
CA ASP A 67 -1.90 -16.40 -13.75
C ASP A 67 -2.99 -16.47 -12.68
N SER A 68 -4.26 -16.41 -13.12
CA SER A 68 -5.42 -16.57 -12.24
C SER A 68 -6.27 -17.74 -12.74
N GLN A 69 -5.86 -18.94 -12.37
CA GLN A 69 -6.61 -20.13 -12.70
C GLN A 69 -7.70 -20.35 -11.65
N THR A 70 -8.97 -20.27 -12.07
CA THR A 70 -10.14 -20.44 -11.20
C THR A 70 -10.86 -21.78 -11.42
N LYS A 71 -10.46 -22.55 -12.43
CA LYS A 71 -11.02 -23.85 -12.76
C LYS A 71 -9.89 -24.87 -12.95
N PHE A 72 -10.02 -26.01 -12.30
CA PHE A 72 -9.07 -27.12 -12.37
C PHE A 72 -9.81 -28.33 -12.95
N GLU A 73 -9.13 -29.08 -13.80
CA GLU A 73 -9.68 -30.30 -14.42
C GLU A 73 -9.65 -31.48 -13.43
N ASP A 74 -8.70 -31.45 -12.49
CA ASP A 74 -8.52 -32.49 -11.47
C ASP A 74 -9.14 -32.06 -10.14
N SER A 75 -9.96 -32.94 -9.56
CA SER A 75 -10.54 -32.78 -8.23
C SER A 75 -9.53 -32.98 -7.08
N LEU A 76 -8.37 -33.56 -7.35
CA LEU A 76 -7.26 -33.75 -6.41
C LEU A 76 -6.30 -32.54 -6.39
N PHE A 77 -6.82 -31.37 -6.62
CA PHE A 77 -6.03 -30.15 -6.56
C PHE A 77 -5.54 -29.89 -5.13
N TYR A 78 -4.23 -29.69 -4.99
CA TYR A 78 -3.58 -29.28 -3.74
C TYR A 78 -3.12 -27.84 -3.86
N ASP A 79 -3.81 -26.96 -3.18
CA ASP A 79 -3.43 -25.54 -3.10
C ASP A 79 -2.41 -25.33 -1.98
N VAL A 80 -1.19 -25.02 -2.36
CA VAL A 80 -0.08 -24.86 -1.41
C VAL A 80 0.16 -23.39 -1.07
N SER A 81 -0.28 -22.45 -1.92
CA SER A 81 0.01 -21.01 -1.73
C SER A 81 -0.71 -20.15 -2.76
N ALA A 82 -0.84 -18.86 -2.44
CA ALA A 82 -1.32 -17.85 -3.36
C ALA A 82 -0.28 -17.54 -4.43
N TRP A 83 -0.48 -17.97 -5.66
CA TRP A 83 0.42 -17.67 -6.77
C TRP A 83 0.02 -16.46 -7.62
N THR A 84 -1.21 -16.01 -7.58
CA THR A 84 -1.60 -14.78 -8.26
C THR A 84 -1.20 -13.58 -7.43
N PHE A 85 0.06 -13.18 -7.52
CA PHE A 85 0.65 -12.12 -6.70
C PHE A 85 -0.11 -10.80 -6.73
N PRO A 86 -0.56 -10.27 -7.88
CA PRO A 86 -1.32 -9.02 -7.87
C PRO A 86 -2.59 -9.10 -7.02
N LEU A 87 -3.28 -10.23 -6.96
CA LEU A 87 -4.45 -10.39 -6.09
C LEU A 87 -4.06 -10.43 -4.62
N ALA A 88 -2.96 -11.10 -4.25
CA ALA A 88 -2.44 -11.10 -2.89
C ALA A 88 -2.03 -9.71 -2.41
N PHE A 89 -1.58 -8.83 -3.31
CA PHE A 89 -1.26 -7.43 -3.05
C PHE A 89 -2.44 -6.47 -3.25
N ASN A 90 -3.64 -6.99 -3.54
CA ASN A 90 -4.84 -6.19 -3.86
C ASN A 90 -4.59 -5.17 -4.98
N LEU A 91 -3.93 -5.59 -6.05
CA LEU A 91 -3.56 -4.75 -7.18
C LEU A 91 -4.32 -5.11 -8.44
N ASN A 92 -4.73 -4.09 -9.18
CA ASN A 92 -5.23 -4.28 -10.54
C ASN A 92 -4.09 -4.70 -11.47
N TYR A 93 -4.37 -5.61 -12.40
CA TYR A 93 -3.43 -6.03 -13.45
C TYR A 93 -4.15 -6.43 -14.72
N GLU A 94 -3.44 -6.36 -15.85
CA GLU A 94 -3.98 -6.71 -17.16
C GLU A 94 -2.87 -7.13 -18.12
N PHE A 95 -3.12 -8.16 -18.92
CA PHE A 95 -2.26 -8.52 -20.03
C PHE A 95 -2.50 -7.59 -21.22
N LEU A 96 -1.47 -6.86 -21.65
CA LEU A 96 -1.56 -5.80 -22.64
C LEU A 96 -0.99 -6.25 -23.98
N LYS A 97 -1.68 -5.89 -25.07
CA LYS A 97 -1.20 -6.08 -26.44
C LYS A 97 -0.17 -5.03 -26.85
N GLU A 98 -0.08 -3.95 -26.11
CA GLU A 98 0.82 -2.82 -26.35
C GLU A 98 1.94 -2.81 -25.31
N LYS A 99 3.08 -2.20 -25.69
CA LYS A 99 4.15 -1.91 -24.74
C LYS A 99 3.88 -0.56 -24.08
N LEU A 100 4.03 -0.50 -22.77
CA LEU A 100 4.09 0.79 -22.07
C LEU A 100 5.56 1.19 -21.90
N SER A 101 5.85 2.46 -22.15
CA SER A 101 7.15 3.06 -21.88
C SER A 101 7.24 3.50 -20.42
N GLY A 102 8.47 3.64 -19.93
CA GLY A 102 8.71 4.11 -18.57
C GLY A 102 10.17 3.93 -18.16
N ASN A 103 10.45 4.23 -16.89
CA ASN A 103 11.79 4.13 -16.31
C ASN A 103 12.04 2.76 -15.69
N GLU A 104 13.19 2.15 -15.99
CA GLU A 104 13.62 0.90 -15.36
C GLU A 104 14.18 1.12 -13.95
N LEU A 105 14.70 2.32 -13.69
CA LEU A 105 15.15 2.75 -12.38
C LEU A 105 14.02 3.48 -11.68
N PHE A 106 13.56 2.92 -10.59
CA PHE A 106 12.58 3.54 -9.72
C PHE A 106 12.93 3.23 -8.26
N ASP A 107 12.71 4.23 -7.42
CA ASP A 107 12.98 4.16 -6.00
C ASP A 107 11.66 4.08 -5.19
N LYS A 108 11.83 3.74 -3.92
CA LYS A 108 10.73 3.84 -2.98
C LYS A 108 10.24 5.29 -2.94
N ARG A 109 8.92 5.47 -3.14
CA ARG A 109 8.29 6.78 -3.06
C ARG A 109 8.50 7.40 -1.68
N SER A 110 8.91 8.66 -1.65
CA SER A 110 8.86 9.50 -0.46
C SER A 110 7.49 10.18 -0.38
N GLY A 111 6.83 10.12 0.77
CA GLY A 111 5.59 10.87 1.00
C GLY A 111 5.85 12.38 1.09
N LYS A 112 4.79 13.14 0.89
CA LYS A 112 4.81 14.60 0.94
C LYS A 112 3.86 15.10 2.02
N ILE A 113 4.23 16.19 2.68
CA ILE A 113 3.35 16.92 3.58
C ILE A 113 3.03 18.28 2.94
N SER A 114 1.75 18.65 2.89
CA SER A 114 1.30 19.85 2.17
C SER A 114 1.59 21.17 2.87
N GLY A 115 2.24 21.14 4.03
CA GLY A 115 2.68 22.29 4.80
C GLY A 115 2.40 22.17 6.28
N PHE A 116 2.78 23.20 7.04
CA PHE A 116 2.50 23.29 8.47
C PHE A 116 1.02 23.61 8.72
N SER A 117 0.43 23.02 9.76
CA SER A 117 -0.92 23.32 10.22
C SER A 117 -0.95 23.47 11.75
N SER A 118 -1.68 24.47 12.23
CA SER A 118 -2.04 24.62 13.64
C SER A 118 -3.34 23.90 14.02
N TYR A 119 -4.07 23.37 13.05
CA TYR A 119 -5.38 22.72 13.26
C TYR A 119 -5.28 21.19 13.25
N GLY A 120 -4.69 20.63 12.21
CA GLY A 120 -4.58 19.18 12.05
C GLY A 120 -4.11 18.74 10.68
N TYR A 121 -4.02 17.42 10.53
CA TYR A 121 -3.56 16.77 9.32
C TYR A 121 -4.45 15.57 8.98
N LEU A 122 -4.64 15.31 7.69
CA LEU A 122 -5.40 14.19 7.18
C LEU A 122 -4.50 13.23 6.41
N ILE A 123 -4.81 11.94 6.49
CA ILE A 123 -4.14 10.88 5.74
C ILE A 123 -5.19 9.95 5.15
N LYS A 124 -5.07 9.61 3.86
CA LYS A 124 -5.93 8.66 3.18
C LYS A 124 -5.67 7.23 3.69
N PRO A 125 -6.70 6.37 3.86
CA PRO A 125 -6.57 5.12 4.61
C PRO A 125 -6.05 3.92 3.81
N TYR A 126 -5.73 4.08 2.53
CA TYR A 126 -5.58 2.95 1.60
C TYR A 126 -4.17 2.37 1.47
N ASP A 127 -3.14 3.08 1.97
CA ASP A 127 -1.77 2.65 1.76
C ASP A 127 -1.40 1.48 2.69
N TYR A 128 -0.65 0.53 2.16
CA TYR A 128 -0.12 -0.62 2.86
C TYR A 128 0.66 -0.27 4.14
N ASN A 129 1.29 0.89 4.20
CA ASN A 129 2.05 1.36 5.35
C ASN A 129 1.20 2.07 6.42
N ILE A 130 -0.14 2.14 6.29
CA ILE A 130 -1.00 2.80 7.28
C ILE A 130 -0.81 2.24 8.70
N PRO A 131 -0.75 0.92 8.95
CA PRO A 131 -0.51 0.39 10.29
C PRO A 131 0.81 0.87 10.88
N ARG A 132 1.89 0.86 10.08
CA ARG A 132 3.21 1.38 10.50
C ARG A 132 3.18 2.87 10.81
N PHE A 133 2.46 3.65 10.01
CA PHE A 133 2.27 5.08 10.21
C PHE A 133 1.53 5.36 11.53
N ILE A 134 0.43 4.65 11.79
CA ILE A 134 -0.35 4.75 13.03
C ILE A 134 0.51 4.38 14.24
N ASN A 135 1.18 3.22 14.19
CA ASN A 135 1.99 2.73 15.30
C ASN A 135 3.09 3.73 15.66
N PHE A 136 3.83 4.23 14.68
CA PHE A 136 4.88 5.24 14.91
C PHE A 136 4.34 6.48 15.63
N LEU A 137 3.19 7.00 15.23
CA LEU A 137 2.61 8.18 15.87
C LEU A 137 2.12 7.88 17.28
N GLN A 138 1.49 6.73 17.50
CA GLN A 138 1.03 6.32 18.82
C GLN A 138 2.19 6.08 19.80
N GLU A 139 3.30 5.50 19.35
CA GLU A 139 4.52 5.34 20.15
C GLU A 139 5.16 6.69 20.54
N ASN A 140 5.01 7.67 19.66
CA ASN A 140 5.42 9.04 19.94
C ASN A 140 4.37 9.85 20.73
N GLY A 141 3.32 9.22 21.26
CA GLY A 141 2.29 9.86 22.07
C GLY A 141 1.36 10.78 21.32
N ILE A 142 1.24 10.62 19.98
CA ILE A 142 0.32 11.37 19.14
C ILE A 142 -1.03 10.66 19.09
N ARG A 143 -2.09 11.39 19.43
CA ARG A 143 -3.47 10.90 19.29
C ARG A 143 -3.95 11.04 17.84
N LEU A 144 -4.59 9.99 17.36
CA LEU A 144 -5.20 9.93 16.03
C LEU A 144 -6.69 9.62 16.14
N LYS A 145 -7.42 10.08 15.15
CA LYS A 145 -8.85 9.74 14.97
C LYS A 145 -9.06 9.16 13.58
N SER A 146 -10.13 8.39 13.43
CA SER A 146 -10.58 7.84 12.15
C SER A 146 -11.94 8.40 11.78
N SER A 147 -12.15 8.77 10.52
CA SER A 147 -13.42 9.27 10.02
C SER A 147 -14.42 8.14 9.75
N SER A 148 -15.65 8.32 10.23
CA SER A 148 -16.81 7.50 9.88
C SER A 148 -17.63 8.08 8.73
N LYS A 149 -17.14 9.13 8.06
CA LYS A 149 -17.79 9.78 6.94
C LYS A 149 -16.85 9.99 5.77
N ILE A 150 -17.42 10.00 4.58
CA ILE A 150 -16.77 10.45 3.35
C ILE A 150 -16.91 11.96 3.26
N PHE A 151 -15.88 12.64 2.81
CA PHE A 151 -15.88 14.09 2.61
C PHE A 151 -14.88 14.51 1.55
N LYS A 152 -15.00 15.75 1.09
CA LYS A 152 -14.09 16.35 0.13
C LYS A 152 -13.56 17.67 0.70
N ILE A 153 -12.26 17.90 0.54
CA ILE A 153 -11.64 19.19 0.88
C ILE A 153 -10.91 19.68 -0.36
N LYS A 154 -11.34 20.80 -0.90
CA LYS A 154 -10.82 21.34 -2.17
C LYS A 154 -10.96 20.26 -3.27
N ASN A 155 -9.85 19.85 -3.85
CA ASN A 155 -9.81 18.79 -4.89
C ASN A 155 -9.49 17.40 -4.35
N ASN A 156 -9.36 17.23 -3.03
CA ASN A 156 -9.05 15.94 -2.42
C ASN A 156 -10.28 15.28 -1.86
N TYR A 157 -10.50 14.02 -2.27
CA TYR A 157 -11.51 13.14 -1.74
C TYR A 157 -10.92 12.32 -0.59
N PHE A 158 -11.69 12.23 0.51
CA PHE A 158 -11.35 11.50 1.73
C PHE A 158 -12.49 10.52 2.05
N ASP A 159 -12.14 9.25 2.18
CA ASP A 159 -13.08 8.16 2.39
C ASP A 159 -13.20 7.76 3.87
N TYR A 160 -14.07 6.79 4.15
CA TYR A 160 -14.14 6.13 5.45
C TYR A 160 -12.75 5.69 5.90
N GLY A 161 -12.50 5.78 7.20
CA GLY A 161 -11.18 5.41 7.73
C GLY A 161 -10.09 6.47 7.55
N THR A 162 -10.37 7.60 6.89
CA THR A 162 -9.42 8.73 6.82
C THR A 162 -8.93 9.08 8.20
N LEU A 163 -7.59 9.10 8.37
CA LEU A 163 -6.97 9.44 9.64
C LEU A 163 -6.93 10.95 9.80
N LEU A 164 -7.30 11.42 10.97
CA LEU A 164 -7.14 12.79 11.43
C LEU A 164 -6.14 12.84 12.58
N ILE A 165 -5.12 13.66 12.44
CA ILE A 165 -4.19 14.01 13.50
C ILE A 165 -4.51 15.45 13.93
N PRO A 166 -5.30 15.65 15.00
CA PRO A 166 -5.55 16.99 15.51
C PRO A 166 -4.27 17.55 16.12
N VAL A 167 -3.99 18.82 15.92
CA VAL A 167 -2.87 19.51 16.59
C VAL A 167 -3.31 19.98 17.98
N VAL A 168 -4.52 20.51 18.06
CA VAL A 168 -5.08 20.99 19.34
C VAL A 168 -5.34 19.82 20.30
N GLY A 169 -4.99 20.02 21.56
CA GLY A 169 -5.18 19.04 22.63
C GLY A 169 -4.20 17.86 22.61
N GLN A 170 -3.12 17.93 21.83
CA GLN A 170 -1.98 17.02 21.94
C GLN A 170 -1.05 17.43 23.07
N SER A 171 -0.25 16.49 23.58
CA SER A 171 0.79 16.78 24.59
C SER A 171 2.04 17.42 23.96
N LYS A 172 2.21 17.31 22.66
CA LYS A 172 3.36 17.83 21.92
C LYS A 172 3.03 19.17 21.24
N LYS A 173 4.05 20.01 21.10
CA LYS A 173 3.94 21.29 20.36
C LYS A 173 3.67 21.03 18.87
N PRO A 174 2.99 21.95 18.18
CA PRO A 174 2.66 21.85 16.75
C PRO A 174 3.89 21.58 15.85
N GLU A 175 5.02 22.21 16.16
CA GLU A 175 6.27 22.04 15.40
C GLU A 175 6.81 20.62 15.51
N LYS A 176 6.71 20.00 16.71
CA LYS A 176 7.15 18.62 16.92
C LYS A 176 6.24 17.62 16.24
N ILE A 177 4.94 17.87 16.21
CA ILE A 177 3.98 17.07 15.45
C ILE A 177 4.32 17.11 13.95
N PHE A 178 4.58 18.30 13.41
CA PHE A 178 4.96 18.50 12.02
C PHE A 178 6.26 17.77 11.66
N GLU A 179 7.27 17.84 12.54
CA GLU A 179 8.55 17.12 12.37
C GLU A 179 8.32 15.60 12.29
N LEU A 180 7.56 15.03 13.26
CA LEU A 180 7.25 13.60 13.30
C LEU A 180 6.47 13.14 12.06
N LEU A 181 5.49 13.93 11.63
CA LEU A 181 4.72 13.64 10.42
C LEU A 181 5.58 13.71 9.17
N THR A 182 6.50 14.65 9.09
CA THR A 182 7.44 14.78 7.97
C THR A 182 8.37 13.57 7.91
N ASP A 183 8.91 13.12 9.03
CA ASP A 183 9.79 11.95 9.11
C ASP A 183 9.06 10.66 8.69
N ILE A 184 7.90 10.37 9.29
CA ILE A 184 7.16 9.14 8.98
C ILE A 184 6.58 9.17 7.57
N SER A 185 6.13 10.31 7.05
CA SER A 185 5.68 10.47 5.68
C SER A 185 6.78 10.08 4.69
N LYS A 186 7.99 10.59 4.86
CA LYS A 186 9.16 10.23 4.04
C LYS A 186 9.47 8.73 4.11
N LYS A 187 9.48 8.15 5.31
CA LYS A 187 9.80 6.73 5.54
C LYS A 187 8.77 5.78 4.97
N THR A 188 7.50 6.14 5.01
CA THR A 188 6.38 5.28 4.59
C THR A 188 5.93 5.52 3.16
N GLY A 189 6.21 6.68 2.58
CA GLY A 189 5.70 7.07 1.26
C GLY A 189 4.27 7.63 1.30
N ILE A 190 3.71 7.85 2.48
CA ILE A 190 2.32 8.31 2.67
C ILE A 190 2.26 9.83 2.62
N ASP A 191 1.32 10.36 1.82
CA ASP A 191 1.06 11.79 1.77
C ASP A 191 0.22 12.27 2.95
N VAL A 192 0.57 13.45 3.47
CA VAL A 192 -0.08 14.11 4.61
C VAL A 192 -0.65 15.45 4.15
N TYR A 193 -1.93 15.65 4.39
CA TYR A 193 -2.68 16.83 3.97
C TYR A 193 -2.94 17.75 5.17
N SER A 194 -2.42 18.98 5.13
CA SER A 194 -2.62 19.97 6.20
C SER A 194 -4.00 20.60 6.12
N LEU A 195 -4.63 20.82 7.26
CA LEU A 195 -5.87 21.54 7.40
C LEU A 195 -5.60 23.04 7.60
N SER A 196 -6.41 23.90 6.98
CA SER A 196 -6.37 25.34 7.13
C SER A 196 -7.32 25.86 8.22
N SER A 197 -8.28 25.04 8.64
CA SER A 197 -9.23 25.38 9.72
C SER A 197 -9.72 24.14 10.46
N GLY A 198 -10.50 24.34 11.53
CA GLY A 198 -11.18 23.27 12.27
C GLY A 198 -12.50 22.82 11.64
N TYR A 199 -12.97 23.50 10.60
CA TYR A 199 -14.21 23.20 9.86
C TYR A 199 -14.01 23.57 8.39
N GLU A 200 -14.18 22.60 7.49
CA GLU A 200 -14.06 22.79 6.04
C GLU A 200 -15.16 21.93 5.33
N ASP A 201 -15.73 22.46 4.26
CA ASP A 201 -16.68 21.74 3.37
C ASP A 201 -17.74 20.93 4.13
N ASN A 202 -18.40 21.56 5.10
CA ASN A 202 -19.47 20.98 5.94
C ASN A 202 -19.02 19.84 6.87
N ILE A 203 -17.72 19.69 7.14
CA ILE A 203 -17.21 18.73 8.14
C ILE A 203 -16.44 19.44 9.25
N GLY A 204 -16.86 19.22 10.50
CA GLY A 204 -16.13 19.65 11.70
C GLY A 204 -15.16 18.58 12.18
N PHE A 205 -13.87 18.89 12.24
CA PHE A 205 -12.84 17.94 12.65
C PHE A 205 -12.85 17.61 14.14
N GLY A 206 -13.61 18.38 14.92
CA GLY A 206 -13.93 18.10 16.34
C GLY A 206 -15.18 17.25 16.56
N SER A 207 -15.95 16.96 15.51
CA SER A 207 -17.25 16.28 15.62
C SER A 207 -17.15 14.79 15.93
N ASN A 208 -18.27 14.16 16.29
CA ASN A 208 -18.39 12.71 16.52
C ASN A 208 -18.18 11.87 15.24
N SER A 209 -18.04 12.51 14.07
CA SER A 209 -17.63 11.82 12.84
C SER A 209 -16.18 11.31 12.86
N PHE A 210 -15.40 11.74 13.86
CA PHE A 210 -14.02 11.33 14.05
C PHE A 210 -13.85 10.62 15.40
N THR A 211 -13.65 9.30 15.36
CA THR A 211 -13.48 8.44 16.54
C THR A 211 -12.00 8.23 16.84
N THR A 212 -11.62 8.32 18.12
CA THR A 212 -10.21 8.12 18.53
C THR A 212 -9.76 6.68 18.29
N ILE A 213 -8.61 6.52 17.66
CA ILE A 213 -7.95 5.22 17.46
C ILE A 213 -7.16 4.91 18.74
N LYS A 214 -7.55 3.84 19.43
CA LYS A 214 -6.83 3.34 20.60
C LYS A 214 -5.67 2.44 20.18
N LYS A 215 -4.55 2.51 20.89
CA LYS A 215 -3.44 1.56 20.71
C LYS A 215 -3.89 0.19 21.23
N PRO A 216 -3.93 -0.86 20.41
CA PRO A 216 -4.31 -2.18 20.89
C PRO A 216 -3.22 -2.76 21.80
N LYS A 217 -3.64 -3.60 22.75
CA LYS A 217 -2.74 -4.51 23.47
C LYS A 217 -3.00 -5.90 22.92
N ILE A 218 -1.97 -6.51 22.35
CA ILE A 218 -2.10 -7.79 21.66
C ILE A 218 -1.31 -8.83 22.45
N GLY A 219 -1.95 -9.98 22.75
CA GLY A 219 -1.31 -11.15 23.34
C GLY A 219 -1.38 -12.31 22.36
N LEU A 220 -0.26 -12.97 22.09
CA LEU A 220 -0.19 -14.19 21.30
C LEU A 220 -0.02 -15.40 22.20
N ILE A 221 -1.00 -16.31 22.19
CA ILE A 221 -0.93 -17.58 22.93
C ILE A 221 -0.09 -18.56 22.11
N VAL A 222 0.93 -19.14 22.74
CA VAL A 222 1.83 -20.13 22.13
C VAL A 222 2.04 -21.30 23.08
N GLY A 223 2.50 -22.44 22.58
CA GLY A 223 2.83 -23.61 23.37
C GLY A 223 2.02 -24.86 22.96
N ASN A 224 1.90 -25.81 23.89
CA ASN A 224 1.22 -27.08 23.60
C ASN A 224 -0.24 -26.86 23.17
N GLY A 225 -0.63 -27.51 22.06
CA GLY A 225 -1.97 -27.40 21.49
C GLY A 225 -2.15 -26.26 20.45
N ILE A 226 -1.15 -25.40 20.29
CA ILE A 226 -1.16 -24.34 19.25
C ILE A 226 -0.28 -24.80 18.10
N ARG A 227 -0.78 -24.64 16.87
CA ARG A 227 0.01 -24.90 15.66
C ARG A 227 1.12 -23.86 15.54
N SER A 228 2.36 -24.32 15.42
CA SER A 228 3.53 -23.46 15.30
C SER A 228 3.50 -22.54 14.07
N TYR A 229 2.89 -23.01 12.97
CA TYR A 229 2.72 -22.21 11.76
C TYR A 229 1.86 -20.96 12.02
N ASP A 230 0.68 -21.13 12.63
CA ASP A 230 -0.24 -20.04 12.89
C ASP A 230 0.40 -18.97 13.81
N ALA A 231 1.07 -19.44 14.86
CA ALA A 231 1.79 -18.54 15.77
C ALA A 231 2.98 -17.84 15.08
N GLY A 232 3.72 -18.56 14.24
CA GLY A 232 4.85 -18.05 13.48
C GLY A 232 4.45 -17.01 12.44
N GLU A 233 3.35 -17.19 11.74
CA GLU A 233 2.82 -16.23 10.76
C GLU A 233 2.40 -14.91 11.42
N ILE A 234 1.69 -14.99 12.57
CA ILE A 234 1.28 -13.80 13.33
C ILE A 234 2.51 -13.07 13.87
N TRP A 235 3.47 -13.81 14.44
CA TRP A 235 4.71 -13.22 14.92
C TRP A 235 5.49 -12.54 13.78
N HIS A 236 5.66 -13.22 12.65
CA HIS A 236 6.33 -12.66 11.47
C HIS A 236 5.64 -11.38 10.99
N LEU A 237 4.30 -11.35 10.99
CA LEU A 237 3.55 -10.16 10.64
C LEU A 237 3.92 -8.97 11.55
N PHE A 238 3.95 -9.15 12.87
CA PHE A 238 4.28 -8.08 13.81
C PHE A 238 5.74 -7.67 13.80
N ASP A 239 6.65 -8.61 13.51
CA ASP A 239 8.09 -8.34 13.45
C ASP A 239 8.48 -7.54 12.18
N THR A 240 7.73 -7.70 11.10
CA THR A 240 8.04 -7.11 9.79
C THR A 240 7.24 -5.85 9.47
N ARG A 241 6.16 -5.53 10.23
CA ARG A 241 5.24 -4.41 9.99
C ARG A 241 5.36 -3.35 11.03
#